data_015cde042e1aed71d312d2799079bccb
#
_entry.id   015cde042e1aed71d312d2799079bccb
#
_cell.length_a   1.000
_cell.length_b   1.000
_cell.length_c   1.000
_cell.angle_alpha   90.00
_cell.angle_beta   90.00
_cell.angle_gamma   90.00
#
_symmetry.space_group_name_H-M   'P 1'
#
loop_
_entity.id
_entity.type
_entity.pdbx_description
1 polymer ?
#
loop_
_entity_poly.entity_id
_entity_poly.type
_entity_poly.pdbx_seq_one_letter_code
_entity_poly.pdbx_strand_id
1 'polypeptide(L)'
;MRLPNRRLIGRGLARVAGAMLFVLPPVLPVFAAELSRAQVEQRVAEAHGEPIDLSNLDLSGVDLSGLNMHGADFFSAKLAGAKLAKADLSAANFTRADLQNADFSGAQMKAATLYAALLDGANFADADLSNARIIGGGKGVNFHNAKLIGADLGADPANQGMVPVRAELPDANFGGADLTRANLTHAVLTGANFTAAIVTGARFDYAVLDGSNLSLGR
;
A
#
# COMPACT_ATOMS: atom_id res chain seq x y z
N MET A 1 63.10 -37.87 -67.75
CA MET A 1 64.28 -37.53 -66.91
C MET A 1 63.78 -37.14 -65.51
N ARG A 2 64.24 -37.88 -64.55
CA ARG A 2 64.06 -37.88 -63.10
C ARG A 2 63.34 -36.75 -62.35
N LEU A 3 62.48 -37.16 -61.45
CA LEU A 3 61.93 -36.53 -60.21
C LEU A 3 63.00 -35.85 -59.36
N PRO A 4 62.63 -35.01 -58.39
CA PRO A 4 62.22 -35.65 -57.13
C PRO A 4 61.09 -34.93 -56.29
N ASN A 5 60.46 -35.78 -55.45
CA ASN A 5 59.63 -35.55 -54.32
C ASN A 5 60.01 -34.36 -53.35
N ARG A 6 59.04 -33.60 -52.91
CA ARG A 6 59.06 -32.99 -51.59
C ARG A 6 57.72 -33.14 -50.85
N ARG A 7 57.73 -33.91 -49.83
CA ARG A 7 56.69 -34.01 -48.79
C ARG A 7 56.56 -32.68 -48.10
N LEU A 8 55.36 -32.15 -48.00
CA LEU A 8 55.00 -31.10 -47.06
C LEU A 8 54.07 -31.68 -46.00
N ILE A 9 54.56 -31.63 -44.78
CA ILE A 9 53.93 -32.09 -43.56
C ILE A 9 52.76 -31.17 -43.26
N GLY A 10 51.53 -31.69 -43.28
CA GLY A 10 50.35 -30.98 -42.85
C GLY A 10 50.33 -30.88 -41.34
N ARG A 11 50.38 -29.66 -40.80
CA ARG A 11 50.05 -29.37 -39.41
C ARG A 11 48.56 -29.31 -39.29
N GLY A 12 47.98 -30.32 -38.63
CA GLY A 12 46.58 -30.34 -38.25
C GLY A 12 46.31 -29.27 -37.21
N LEU A 13 45.44 -28.32 -37.52
CA LEU A 13 44.80 -27.44 -36.56
C LEU A 13 43.63 -28.21 -35.94
N ALA A 14 43.85 -28.67 -34.73
CA ALA A 14 42.77 -29.18 -33.90
C ALA A 14 41.82 -28.00 -33.53
N ARG A 15 40.65 -28.00 -34.11
CA ARG A 15 39.54 -27.15 -33.64
C ARG A 15 39.05 -27.71 -32.33
N VAL A 16 39.39 -27.04 -31.22
CA VAL A 16 38.75 -27.23 -29.92
C VAL A 16 37.38 -26.62 -30.02
N ALA A 17 36.35 -27.42 -30.24
CA ALA A 17 34.97 -27.01 -30.09
C ALA A 17 34.72 -26.84 -28.57
N GLY A 18 34.85 -25.60 -28.11
CA GLY A 18 34.41 -25.21 -26.77
C GLY A 18 32.89 -25.31 -26.72
N ALA A 19 32.38 -26.36 -26.10
CA ALA A 19 30.99 -26.45 -25.74
C ALA A 19 30.71 -25.36 -24.68
N MET A 20 30.12 -24.26 -25.10
CA MET A 20 29.61 -23.24 -24.21
C MET A 20 28.42 -23.86 -23.48
N LEU A 21 28.67 -24.36 -22.28
CA LEU A 21 27.64 -24.85 -21.38
C LEU A 21 26.79 -23.63 -20.97
N PHE A 22 25.65 -23.42 -21.63
CA PHE A 22 24.65 -22.50 -21.16
C PHE A 22 24.07 -23.09 -19.86
N VAL A 23 24.63 -22.70 -18.73
CA VAL A 23 23.99 -22.92 -17.43
C VAL A 23 22.80 -21.96 -17.41
N LEU A 24 21.61 -22.47 -17.74
CA LEU A 24 20.37 -21.77 -17.47
C LEU A 24 20.33 -21.51 -15.95
N PRO A 25 20.08 -20.27 -15.52
CA PRO A 25 19.88 -20.02 -14.09
C PRO A 25 18.74 -20.91 -13.60
N PRO A 26 18.81 -21.44 -12.36
CA PRO A 26 17.74 -22.25 -11.81
C PRO A 26 16.46 -21.43 -11.87
N VAL A 27 15.43 -21.98 -12.52
CA VAL A 27 14.07 -21.45 -12.44
C VAL A 27 13.64 -21.67 -10.98
N LEU A 28 13.86 -20.66 -10.15
CA LEU A 28 13.32 -20.65 -8.80
C LEU A 28 11.81 -20.69 -8.95
N PRO A 29 11.09 -21.49 -8.13
CA PRO A 29 9.64 -21.48 -8.14
C PRO A 29 9.18 -20.05 -7.89
N VAL A 30 8.28 -19.55 -8.71
CA VAL A 30 7.59 -18.27 -8.52
C VAL A 30 6.65 -18.46 -7.32
N PHE A 31 7.21 -18.48 -6.11
CA PHE A 31 6.46 -18.09 -4.94
C PHE A 31 6.24 -16.58 -5.07
N ALA A 32 5.07 -16.08 -4.67
CA ALA A 32 4.79 -14.66 -4.65
C ALA A 32 6.03 -13.95 -4.07
N ALA A 33 6.72 -13.16 -4.89
CA ALA A 33 8.04 -12.69 -4.54
C ALA A 33 7.90 -11.71 -3.38
N GLU A 34 8.36 -12.09 -2.21
CA GLU A 34 8.63 -11.16 -1.11
C GLU A 34 9.67 -10.17 -1.62
N LEU A 35 9.24 -8.95 -1.93
CA LEU A 35 10.17 -7.89 -2.31
C LEU A 35 10.84 -7.34 -1.06
N SER A 36 12.16 -7.33 -1.07
CA SER A 36 12.93 -6.61 -0.06
C SER A 36 12.84 -5.09 -0.27
N ARG A 37 13.14 -4.31 0.78
CA ARG A 37 13.27 -2.85 0.70
C ARG A 37 14.15 -2.42 -0.49
N ALA A 38 15.33 -3.02 -0.64
CA ALA A 38 16.28 -2.66 -1.70
C ALA A 38 15.68 -2.81 -3.11
N GLN A 39 14.86 -3.85 -3.33
CA GLN A 39 14.18 -4.05 -4.60
C GLN A 39 13.07 -3.03 -4.85
N VAL A 40 12.37 -2.59 -3.80
CA VAL A 40 11.39 -1.50 -3.93
C VAL A 40 12.10 -0.17 -4.19
N GLU A 41 13.19 0.15 -3.47
CA GLU A 41 14.02 1.33 -3.70
C GLU A 41 14.55 1.38 -5.14
N GLN A 42 14.99 0.25 -5.68
CA GLN A 42 15.41 0.16 -7.07
C GLN A 42 14.27 0.48 -8.02
N ARG A 43 13.06 -0.08 -7.83
CA ARG A 43 11.88 0.24 -8.65
C ARG A 43 11.52 1.72 -8.59
N VAL A 44 11.54 2.31 -7.40
CA VAL A 44 11.30 3.75 -7.21
C VAL A 44 12.33 4.59 -7.98
N ALA A 45 13.60 4.22 -7.93
CA ALA A 45 14.67 4.93 -8.64
C ALA A 45 14.53 4.79 -10.16
N GLU A 46 14.18 3.61 -10.66
CA GLU A 46 13.99 3.33 -12.08
C GLU A 46 12.73 3.98 -12.66
N ALA A 47 11.72 4.24 -11.83
CA ALA A 47 10.48 4.88 -12.25
C ALA A 47 10.62 6.38 -12.56
N HIS A 48 11.74 7.02 -12.17
CA HIS A 48 12.02 8.43 -12.45
C HIS A 48 10.88 9.39 -12.05
N GLY A 49 10.15 9.07 -10.98
CA GLY A 49 9.03 9.86 -10.48
C GLY A 49 7.66 9.45 -11.00
N GLU A 50 7.58 8.47 -11.91
CA GLU A 50 6.31 7.87 -12.31
C GLU A 50 5.80 6.89 -11.24
N PRO A 51 4.47 6.66 -11.18
CA PRO A 51 3.88 5.69 -10.26
C PRO A 51 4.43 4.28 -10.49
N ILE A 52 4.76 3.57 -9.40
CA ILE A 52 5.26 2.19 -9.45
C ILE A 52 4.13 1.19 -9.23
N ASP A 53 4.20 0.04 -9.91
CA ASP A 53 3.29 -1.09 -9.69
C ASP A 53 3.86 -2.05 -8.65
N LEU A 54 3.18 -2.13 -7.50
CA LEU A 54 3.43 -3.04 -6.40
C LEU A 54 2.18 -3.91 -6.13
N SER A 55 1.26 -3.99 -7.10
CA SER A 55 0.01 -4.72 -6.97
C SER A 55 0.24 -6.23 -6.81
N ASN A 56 -0.61 -6.86 -5.99
CA ASN A 56 -0.59 -8.30 -5.72
C ASN A 56 0.73 -8.85 -5.13
N LEU A 57 1.64 -8.00 -4.70
CA LEU A 57 2.92 -8.41 -4.11
C LEU A 57 2.80 -8.66 -2.61
N ASP A 58 3.66 -9.54 -2.09
CA ASP A 58 3.83 -9.73 -0.65
C ASP A 58 4.96 -8.83 -0.14
N LEU A 59 4.56 -7.81 0.62
CA LEU A 59 5.41 -6.81 1.26
C LEU A 59 5.22 -6.84 2.78
N SER A 60 4.70 -7.97 3.31
CA SER A 60 4.42 -8.10 4.74
C SER A 60 5.68 -7.88 5.58
N GLY A 61 5.59 -7.02 6.58
CA GLY A 61 6.69 -6.69 7.48
C GLY A 61 7.86 -5.91 6.86
N VAL A 62 7.81 -5.59 5.57
CA VAL A 62 8.90 -4.83 4.90
C VAL A 62 8.94 -3.39 5.40
N ASP A 63 10.15 -2.86 5.60
CA ASP A 63 10.35 -1.46 5.95
C ASP A 63 10.47 -0.59 4.69
N LEU A 64 9.42 0.17 4.40
CA LEU A 64 9.32 1.11 3.29
C LEU A 64 9.28 2.57 3.79
N SER A 65 9.69 2.79 5.04
CA SER A 65 9.62 4.10 5.67
C SER A 65 10.40 5.17 4.89
N GLY A 66 9.78 6.34 4.74
CA GLY A 66 10.38 7.51 4.11
C GLY A 66 10.55 7.44 2.59
N LEU A 67 10.12 6.37 1.93
CA LEU A 67 10.19 6.27 0.47
C LEU A 67 9.18 7.19 -0.20
N ASN A 68 9.56 7.74 -1.35
CA ASN A 68 8.63 8.44 -2.23
C ASN A 68 7.97 7.41 -3.17
N MET A 69 6.72 7.10 -2.88
CA MET A 69 5.88 6.17 -3.64
C MET A 69 4.56 6.85 -4.05
N HIS A 70 4.67 8.13 -4.46
CA HIS A 70 3.53 8.90 -4.93
C HIS A 70 2.81 8.16 -6.08
N GLY A 71 1.49 8.02 -5.97
CA GLY A 71 0.66 7.35 -6.97
C GLY A 71 0.88 5.83 -7.10
N ALA A 72 1.72 5.22 -6.26
CA ALA A 72 2.00 3.77 -6.35
C ALA A 72 0.73 2.92 -6.28
N ASP A 73 0.71 1.85 -7.05
CA ASP A 73 -0.38 0.87 -7.05
C ASP A 73 -0.05 -0.30 -6.14
N PHE A 74 -0.76 -0.38 -5.00
CA PHE A 74 -0.74 -1.48 -4.04
C PHE A 74 -2.03 -2.32 -4.11
N PHE A 75 -2.72 -2.33 -5.25
CA PHE A 75 -3.95 -3.11 -5.39
C PHE A 75 -3.74 -4.57 -4.97
N SER A 76 -4.54 -5.04 -4.01
CA SER A 76 -4.45 -6.41 -3.45
C SER A 76 -3.07 -6.81 -2.93
N ALA A 77 -2.17 -5.87 -2.63
CA ALA A 77 -0.88 -6.15 -2.01
C ALA A 77 -1.06 -6.61 -0.55
N LYS A 78 -0.17 -7.48 -0.09
CA LYS A 78 -0.06 -7.83 1.32
C LYS A 78 0.98 -6.92 1.97
N LEU A 79 0.53 -6.13 2.92
CA LEU A 79 1.33 -5.16 3.68
C LEU A 79 1.15 -5.35 5.19
N ALA A 80 0.70 -6.55 5.61
CA ALA A 80 0.50 -6.81 7.03
C ALA A 80 1.79 -6.57 7.82
N GLY A 81 1.74 -5.69 8.83
CA GLY A 81 2.89 -5.30 9.64
C GLY A 81 4.00 -4.53 8.90
N ALA A 82 3.80 -4.11 7.65
CA ALA A 82 4.76 -3.30 6.92
C ALA A 82 4.96 -1.92 7.57
N LYS A 83 6.17 -1.36 7.45
CA LYS A 83 6.49 -0.02 7.96
C LYS A 83 6.51 0.96 6.81
N LEU A 84 5.61 1.93 6.84
CA LEU A 84 5.44 2.99 5.84
C LEU A 84 5.48 4.39 6.49
N ALA A 85 6.07 4.47 7.69
CA ALA A 85 6.16 5.71 8.43
C ALA A 85 6.85 6.80 7.61
N LYS A 86 6.24 8.00 7.55
CA LYS A 86 6.76 9.17 6.83
C LYS A 86 6.97 8.97 5.33
N ALA A 87 6.47 7.90 4.71
CA ALA A 87 6.50 7.71 3.27
C ALA A 87 5.57 8.72 2.56
N ASP A 88 5.91 9.08 1.33
CA ASP A 88 4.98 9.77 0.44
C ASP A 88 4.17 8.74 -0.36
N LEU A 89 2.92 8.62 0.01
CA LEU A 89 1.91 7.72 -0.54
C LEU A 89 0.72 8.51 -1.07
N SER A 90 0.93 9.80 -1.38
CA SER A 90 -0.12 10.64 -1.94
C SER A 90 -0.65 10.04 -3.24
N ALA A 91 -1.96 10.00 -3.41
CA ALA A 91 -2.68 9.38 -4.52
C ALA A 91 -2.43 7.85 -4.71
N ALA A 92 -1.77 7.17 -3.78
CA ALA A 92 -1.55 5.72 -3.86
C ALA A 92 -2.87 4.91 -3.78
N ASN A 93 -2.88 3.78 -4.46
CA ASN A 93 -4.02 2.86 -4.51
C ASN A 93 -3.81 1.64 -3.62
N PHE A 94 -4.48 1.58 -2.49
CA PHE A 94 -4.51 0.44 -1.57
C PHE A 94 -5.82 -0.37 -1.67
N THR A 95 -6.51 -0.31 -2.80
CA THR A 95 -7.76 -1.06 -2.98
C THR A 95 -7.52 -2.55 -2.74
N ARG A 96 -8.29 -3.15 -1.82
CA ARG A 96 -8.20 -4.57 -1.40
C ARG A 96 -6.85 -4.97 -0.78
N ALA A 97 -5.99 -4.04 -0.41
CA ALA A 97 -4.73 -4.36 0.28
C ALA A 97 -4.98 -4.88 1.70
N ASP A 98 -4.11 -5.78 2.15
CA ASP A 98 -4.03 -6.19 3.54
C ASP A 98 -3.05 -5.27 4.27
N LEU A 99 -3.58 -4.36 5.09
CA LEU A 99 -2.84 -3.36 5.86
C LEU A 99 -2.87 -3.65 7.37
N GLN A 100 -3.20 -4.87 7.77
CA GLN A 100 -3.32 -5.22 9.18
C GLN A 100 -2.00 -4.94 9.93
N ASN A 101 -2.09 -4.18 11.02
CA ASN A 101 -0.96 -3.75 11.83
C ASN A 101 0.15 -2.99 11.07
N ALA A 102 -0.12 -2.48 9.87
CA ALA A 102 0.84 -1.66 9.14
C ALA A 102 1.01 -0.28 9.79
N ASP A 103 2.23 0.27 9.73
CA ASP A 103 2.57 1.56 10.34
C ASP A 103 2.72 2.65 9.26
N PHE A 104 1.74 3.53 9.17
CA PHE A 104 1.70 4.72 8.31
C PHE A 104 1.93 6.02 9.10
N SER A 105 2.52 5.94 10.31
CA SER A 105 2.67 7.13 11.16
C SER A 105 3.41 8.27 10.45
N GLY A 106 2.79 9.45 10.42
CA GLY A 106 3.32 10.64 9.74
C GLY A 106 3.41 10.54 8.22
N ALA A 107 2.84 9.52 7.58
CA ALA A 107 2.86 9.37 6.12
C ALA A 107 2.03 10.46 5.42
N GLN A 108 2.42 10.83 4.20
CA GLN A 108 1.64 11.66 3.30
C GLN A 108 0.74 10.75 2.47
N MET A 109 -0.57 10.81 2.68
CA MET A 109 -1.56 9.93 2.03
C MET A 109 -2.72 10.74 1.42
N LYS A 110 -2.44 11.97 1.00
CA LYS A 110 -3.46 12.82 0.37
C LYS A 110 -4.06 12.15 -0.84
N ALA A 111 -5.39 12.14 -0.91
CA ALA A 111 -6.15 11.51 -1.99
C ALA A 111 -5.85 10.02 -2.22
N ALA A 112 -5.22 9.33 -1.26
CA ALA A 112 -5.03 7.88 -1.34
C ALA A 112 -6.38 7.14 -1.30
N THR A 113 -6.44 5.96 -1.92
CA THR A 113 -7.64 5.11 -1.94
C THR A 113 -7.40 3.84 -1.13
N LEU A 114 -8.19 3.64 -0.06
CA LEU A 114 -8.19 2.46 0.80
C LEU A 114 -9.54 1.71 0.68
N TYR A 115 -10.00 1.51 -0.56
CA TYR A 115 -11.29 0.86 -0.81
C TYR A 115 -11.19 -0.65 -0.57
N ALA A 116 -12.07 -1.18 0.29
CA ALA A 116 -12.11 -2.58 0.69
C ALA A 116 -10.77 -3.10 1.28
N ALA A 117 -9.93 -2.22 1.84
CA ALA A 117 -8.71 -2.59 2.52
C ALA A 117 -9.01 -3.19 3.91
N LEU A 118 -8.15 -4.12 4.36
CA LEU A 118 -8.17 -4.67 5.72
C LEU A 118 -7.27 -3.81 6.61
N LEU A 119 -7.84 -3.21 7.67
CA LEU A 119 -7.19 -2.15 8.44
C LEU A 119 -6.98 -2.52 9.94
N ASP A 120 -7.25 -3.78 10.36
CA ASP A 120 -7.16 -4.14 11.78
C ASP A 120 -5.82 -3.69 12.39
N GLY A 121 -5.86 -2.87 13.43
CA GLY A 121 -4.68 -2.36 14.13
C GLY A 121 -3.76 -1.46 13.32
N ALA A 122 -4.13 -1.05 12.10
CA ALA A 122 -3.31 -0.13 11.30
C ALA A 122 -3.10 1.22 12.01
N ASN A 123 -1.89 1.76 11.89
CA ASN A 123 -1.48 3.00 12.55
C ASN A 123 -1.30 4.15 11.55
N PHE A 124 -2.22 5.12 11.57
CA PHE A 124 -2.18 6.36 10.79
C PHE A 124 -1.95 7.60 11.68
N ALA A 125 -1.35 7.44 12.86
CA ALA A 125 -1.10 8.57 13.74
C ALA A 125 -0.27 9.65 13.02
N ASP A 126 -0.68 10.92 13.17
CA ASP A 126 -0.02 12.08 12.56
C ASP A 126 0.03 12.06 11.00
N ALA A 127 -0.62 11.12 10.33
CA ALA A 127 -0.63 11.03 8.87
C ALA A 127 -1.54 12.10 8.22
N ASP A 128 -1.22 12.49 7.00
CA ASP A 128 -2.06 13.39 6.20
C ASP A 128 -2.90 12.58 5.18
N LEU A 129 -4.14 12.31 5.55
CA LEU A 129 -5.16 11.58 4.77
C LEU A 129 -6.20 12.55 4.16
N SER A 130 -5.84 13.82 3.95
CA SER A 130 -6.76 14.80 3.38
C SER A 130 -7.27 14.34 2.02
N ASN A 131 -8.60 14.37 1.82
CA ASN A 131 -9.31 13.89 0.64
C ASN A 131 -9.08 12.39 0.32
N ALA A 132 -8.53 11.60 1.22
CA ALA A 132 -8.42 10.16 1.02
C ALA A 132 -9.80 9.49 1.04
N ARG A 133 -9.93 8.38 0.31
CA ARG A 133 -11.12 7.52 0.34
C ARG A 133 -10.85 6.29 1.20
N ILE A 134 -11.51 6.21 2.36
CA ILE A 134 -11.27 5.16 3.37
C ILE A 134 -12.56 4.37 3.56
N ILE A 135 -12.88 3.50 2.61
CA ILE A 135 -14.04 2.60 2.63
C ILE A 135 -13.53 1.18 2.81
N GLY A 136 -13.14 0.84 4.02
CA GLY A 136 -12.57 -0.44 4.41
C GLY A 136 -12.98 -0.81 5.82
N GLY A 137 -12.49 -1.93 6.31
CA GLY A 137 -12.82 -2.41 7.66
C GLY A 137 -11.59 -2.71 8.49
N GLY A 138 -11.69 -2.45 9.80
CA GLY A 138 -10.66 -2.80 10.75
C GLY A 138 -10.98 -2.32 12.16
N LYS A 139 -10.72 -3.16 13.14
CA LYS A 139 -10.86 -2.83 14.55
C LYS A 139 -9.62 -2.13 15.08
N GLY A 140 -9.83 -1.10 15.92
CA GLY A 140 -8.75 -0.43 16.65
C GLY A 140 -7.77 0.34 15.77
N VAL A 141 -8.22 0.83 14.60
CA VAL A 141 -7.39 1.67 13.72
C VAL A 141 -7.03 2.97 14.43
N ASN A 142 -5.76 3.35 14.37
CA ASN A 142 -5.27 4.56 15.03
C ASN A 142 -5.12 5.73 14.06
N PHE A 143 -5.99 6.74 14.19
CA PHE A 143 -5.95 8.02 13.48
C PHE A 143 -5.60 9.19 14.42
N HIS A 144 -4.90 8.94 15.53
CA HIS A 144 -4.53 10.00 16.47
C HIS A 144 -3.79 11.14 15.78
N ASN A 145 -4.27 12.40 15.96
CA ASN A 145 -3.75 13.60 15.32
C ASN A 145 -3.72 13.56 13.78
N ALA A 146 -4.31 12.58 13.11
CA ALA A 146 -4.31 12.52 11.66
C ALA A 146 -5.12 13.66 11.03
N LYS A 147 -4.73 14.10 9.84
CA LYS A 147 -5.49 15.03 9.01
C LYS A 147 -6.40 14.25 8.08
N LEU A 148 -7.69 14.31 8.33
CA LEU A 148 -8.75 13.67 7.54
C LEU A 148 -9.66 14.72 6.86
N ILE A 149 -9.10 15.89 6.54
CA ILE A 149 -9.84 17.01 5.98
C ILE A 149 -10.46 16.61 4.64
N GLY A 150 -11.80 16.63 4.55
CA GLY A 150 -12.52 16.25 3.35
C GLY A 150 -12.39 14.75 2.99
N ALA A 151 -11.87 13.91 3.87
CA ALA A 151 -11.79 12.46 3.63
C ALA A 151 -13.18 11.83 3.50
N ASP A 152 -13.29 10.78 2.68
CA ASP A 152 -14.53 10.05 2.46
C ASP A 152 -14.46 8.66 3.13
N LEU A 153 -15.17 8.52 4.24
CA LEU A 153 -15.39 7.30 5.00
C LEU A 153 -16.86 6.83 4.89
N GLY A 154 -17.62 7.48 4.04
CA GLY A 154 -19.06 7.24 3.89
C GLY A 154 -19.39 5.99 3.08
N ALA A 155 -20.68 5.67 3.00
CA ALA A 155 -21.12 4.58 2.13
C ALA A 155 -20.87 4.91 0.66
N ASP A 156 -20.43 3.90 -0.11
CA ASP A 156 -20.27 4.03 -1.56
C ASP A 156 -21.63 4.20 -2.24
N PRO A 157 -21.95 5.37 -2.83
CA PRO A 157 -23.22 5.61 -3.48
C PRO A 157 -23.41 4.77 -4.75
N ALA A 158 -22.33 4.26 -5.35
CA ALA A 158 -22.40 3.39 -6.53
C ALA A 158 -22.83 1.96 -6.17
N ASN A 159 -22.68 1.55 -4.91
CA ASN A 159 -23.08 0.23 -4.44
C ASN A 159 -24.47 0.29 -3.78
N GLN A 160 -25.51 0.39 -4.59
CA GLN A 160 -26.93 0.36 -4.15
C GLN A 160 -27.42 -1.07 -3.86
N GLY A 161 -26.51 -2.03 -3.70
CA GLY A 161 -26.84 -3.42 -3.36
C GLY A 161 -27.33 -3.58 -1.93
N MET A 162 -27.66 -4.82 -1.53
CA MET A 162 -28.29 -5.14 -0.24
C MET A 162 -27.44 -4.81 0.99
N VAL A 163 -26.11 -4.61 0.85
CA VAL A 163 -25.20 -4.18 1.93
C VAL A 163 -24.35 -3.04 1.41
N PRO A 164 -24.52 -1.81 1.93
CA PRO A 164 -23.67 -0.70 1.52
C PRO A 164 -22.21 -0.97 1.94
N VAL A 165 -21.31 -0.86 0.97
CA VAL A 165 -19.87 -0.85 1.27
C VAL A 165 -19.55 0.50 1.91
N ARG A 166 -19.06 0.48 3.14
CA ARG A 166 -18.85 1.65 4.01
C ARG A 166 -17.62 1.42 4.88
N ALA A 167 -17.13 2.48 5.53
CA ALA A 167 -16.11 2.29 6.55
C ALA A 167 -16.70 1.57 7.78
N GLU A 168 -16.04 0.51 8.22
CA GLU A 168 -16.36 -0.23 9.45
C GLU A 168 -15.13 -0.20 10.37
N LEU A 169 -15.09 0.76 11.30
CA LEU A 169 -13.94 1.12 12.11
C LEU A 169 -14.29 1.11 13.62
N PRO A 170 -14.74 -0.04 14.16
CA PRO A 170 -15.03 -0.15 15.58
C PRO A 170 -13.76 0.11 16.41
N ASP A 171 -13.92 0.76 17.55
CA ASP A 171 -12.86 1.13 18.50
C ASP A 171 -11.74 1.98 17.87
N ALA A 172 -11.98 2.65 16.74
CA ALA A 172 -10.98 3.52 16.11
C ALA A 172 -10.64 4.73 16.99
N ASN A 173 -9.38 5.13 16.97
CA ASN A 173 -8.90 6.29 17.72
C ASN A 173 -8.75 7.51 16.80
N PHE A 174 -9.71 8.44 16.85
CA PHE A 174 -9.67 9.75 16.19
C PHE A 174 -9.27 10.88 17.15
N GLY A 175 -8.65 10.57 18.29
CA GLY A 175 -8.23 11.57 19.26
C GLY A 175 -7.33 12.64 18.63
N GLY A 176 -7.71 13.92 18.72
CA GLY A 176 -6.98 15.04 18.13
C GLY A 176 -7.02 15.11 16.59
N ALA A 177 -7.68 14.18 15.90
CA ALA A 177 -7.77 14.19 14.44
C ALA A 177 -8.56 15.40 13.91
N ASP A 178 -8.17 15.89 12.71
CA ASP A 178 -8.91 16.91 11.98
C ASP A 178 -9.80 16.27 10.92
N LEU A 179 -11.09 16.17 11.21
CA LEU A 179 -12.14 15.64 10.36
C LEU A 179 -12.95 16.76 9.65
N THR A 180 -12.38 17.96 9.54
CA THR A 180 -13.08 19.09 8.89
C THR A 180 -13.62 18.69 7.53
N ARG A 181 -14.94 18.79 7.34
CA ARG A 181 -15.67 18.42 6.11
C ARG A 181 -15.54 16.95 5.69
N ALA A 182 -15.07 16.06 6.54
CA ALA A 182 -15.06 14.63 6.24
C ALA A 182 -16.49 14.07 6.09
N ASN A 183 -16.64 13.10 5.21
CA ASN A 183 -17.88 12.34 5.05
C ASN A 183 -17.79 11.03 5.84
N LEU A 184 -18.57 10.89 6.88
CA LEU A 184 -18.70 9.67 7.70
C LEU A 184 -20.14 9.11 7.63
N THR A 185 -20.88 9.47 6.58
CA THR A 185 -22.27 9.04 6.38
C THR A 185 -22.36 7.52 6.31
N HIS A 186 -23.21 6.91 7.15
CA HIS A 186 -23.36 5.46 7.33
C HIS A 186 -22.13 4.70 7.87
N ALA A 187 -21.03 5.35 8.22
CA ALA A 187 -19.85 4.66 8.80
C ALA A 187 -20.21 3.97 10.12
N VAL A 188 -19.57 2.82 10.40
CA VAL A 188 -19.67 2.13 11.69
C VAL A 188 -18.48 2.52 12.54
N LEU A 189 -18.74 3.25 13.64
CA LEU A 189 -17.76 3.89 14.52
C LEU A 189 -18.04 3.53 15.99
N THR A 190 -18.56 2.34 16.21
CA THR A 190 -18.90 1.84 17.56
C THR A 190 -17.67 1.85 18.44
N GLY A 191 -17.76 2.46 19.64
CA GLY A 191 -16.65 2.55 20.57
C GLY A 191 -15.52 3.53 20.17
N ALA A 192 -15.65 4.25 19.05
CA ALA A 192 -14.60 5.15 18.57
C ALA A 192 -14.33 6.31 19.52
N ASN A 193 -13.06 6.70 19.63
CA ASN A 193 -12.60 7.82 20.44
C ASN A 193 -12.43 9.08 19.60
N PHE A 194 -13.21 10.14 19.90
CA PHE A 194 -13.13 11.45 19.26
C PHE A 194 -12.67 12.56 20.23
N THR A 195 -11.96 12.21 21.30
CA THR A 195 -11.46 13.21 22.26
C THR A 195 -10.62 14.27 21.54
N ALA A 196 -10.98 15.55 21.67
CA ALA A 196 -10.32 16.68 21.02
C ALA A 196 -10.30 16.64 19.48
N ALA A 197 -11.09 15.79 18.82
CA ALA A 197 -11.19 15.79 17.38
C ALA A 197 -11.91 17.05 16.87
N ILE A 198 -11.47 17.57 15.72
CA ILE A 198 -12.11 18.69 15.01
C ILE A 198 -13.09 18.11 13.99
N VAL A 199 -14.39 18.35 14.19
CA VAL A 199 -15.45 17.80 13.34
C VAL A 199 -16.23 18.87 12.58
N THR A 200 -15.64 20.04 12.35
CA THR A 200 -16.30 21.17 11.69
C THR A 200 -16.77 20.81 10.28
N GLY A 201 -18.09 20.82 10.06
CA GLY A 201 -18.70 20.47 8.78
C GLY A 201 -18.60 18.99 8.40
N ALA A 202 -18.14 18.13 9.29
CA ALA A 202 -18.16 16.69 9.08
C ALA A 202 -19.60 16.16 9.07
N ARG A 203 -19.86 15.15 8.26
CA ARG A 203 -21.17 14.53 8.10
C ARG A 203 -21.19 13.16 8.76
N PHE A 204 -22.12 12.97 9.70
CA PHE A 204 -22.33 11.70 10.42
C PHE A 204 -23.75 11.16 10.20
N ASP A 205 -24.42 11.55 9.11
CA ASP A 205 -25.77 11.08 8.80
C ASP A 205 -25.79 9.55 8.79
N TYR A 206 -26.68 8.95 9.57
CA TYR A 206 -26.81 7.49 9.69
C TYR A 206 -25.55 6.74 10.16
N ALA A 207 -24.54 7.41 10.70
CA ALA A 207 -23.39 6.74 11.30
C ALA A 207 -23.79 6.00 12.58
N VAL A 208 -23.18 4.81 12.79
CA VAL A 208 -23.35 4.04 14.04
C VAL A 208 -22.27 4.47 15.02
N LEU A 209 -22.66 5.13 16.12
CA LEU A 209 -21.77 5.77 17.09
C LEU A 209 -21.92 5.17 18.50
N ASP A 210 -22.52 3.99 18.63
CA ASP A 210 -22.77 3.35 19.94
C ASP A 210 -21.46 3.20 20.73
N GLY A 211 -21.45 3.69 21.96
CA GLY A 211 -20.27 3.64 22.82
C GLY A 211 -19.13 4.58 22.44
N SER A 212 -19.26 5.37 21.35
CA SER A 212 -18.29 6.43 21.04
C SER A 212 -18.43 7.60 22.02
N ASN A 213 -17.38 8.42 22.12
CA ASN A 213 -17.42 9.65 22.93
C ASN A 213 -17.68 10.91 22.10
N LEU A 214 -18.16 10.77 20.87
CA LEU A 214 -18.53 11.91 20.04
C LEU A 214 -19.79 12.57 20.58
N SER A 215 -19.67 13.82 21.04
CA SER A 215 -20.80 14.66 21.40
C SER A 215 -21.11 15.61 20.24
N LEU A 216 -22.06 15.22 19.41
CA LEU A 216 -22.64 16.14 18.42
C LEU A 216 -23.51 17.12 19.21
N GLY A 217 -23.07 18.37 19.37
CA GLY A 217 -23.91 19.41 19.97
C GLY A 217 -25.27 19.46 19.26
N ARG A 218 -26.36 19.34 20.05
CA ARG A 218 -27.75 19.49 19.56
C ARG A 218 -28.07 20.93 19.28
#